data_7dc8df4b9a97b6cd2e513c8912678390
#
_entry.id   7dc8df4b9a97b6cd2e513c8912678390
#
_cell.length_a   1.000
_cell.length_b   1.000
_cell.length_c   1.000
_cell.angle_alpha   90.00
_cell.angle_beta   90.00
_cell.angle_gamma   90.00
#
_symmetry.space_group_name_H-M   'P 1'
#
loop_
_entity.id
_entity.type
_entity.pdbx_description
1 polymer ?
#
loop_
_entity_poly.entity_id
_entity_poly.type
_entity_poly.pdbx_seq_one_letter_code
_entity_poly.pdbx_strand_id
1 'polypeptide(L)' 'MFLINDSYYELILEDGDIAVLSNIVTGESLTMDIKELWNYAV' A
#
# COMPACT_ATOMS: atom_id res chain seq x y z
N MET A 1 -6.74 -0.87 5.18
CA MET A 1 -5.42 -1.44 5.41
C MET A 1 -5.18 -2.57 4.42
N PHE A 2 -3.95 -2.79 4.02
CA PHE A 2 -3.61 -3.75 2.97
C PHE A 2 -2.58 -4.75 3.47
N LEU A 3 -2.79 -6.02 3.16
CA LEU A 3 -1.86 -7.08 3.53
C LEU A 3 -1.05 -7.46 2.28
N ILE A 4 0.25 -7.18 2.30
CA ILE A 4 1.17 -7.40 1.18
C ILE A 4 2.40 -8.09 1.71
N ASN A 5 2.72 -9.28 1.18
CA ASN A 5 3.90 -10.06 1.61
C ASN A 5 3.97 -10.23 3.13
N ASP A 6 2.84 -10.60 3.73
CA ASP A 6 2.73 -10.84 5.17
C ASP A 6 2.93 -9.60 6.04
N SER A 7 2.90 -8.40 5.44
CA SER A 7 3.03 -7.14 6.16
C SER A 7 1.82 -6.27 5.90
N TYR A 8 1.42 -5.52 6.90
CA TYR A 8 0.30 -4.60 6.77
C TYR A 8 0.78 -3.23 6.37
N TYR A 9 0.08 -2.63 5.42
CA TYR A 9 0.40 -1.30 4.89
C TYR A 9 -0.80 -0.39 4.99
N GLU A 10 -0.53 0.91 5.15
CA GLU A 10 -1.53 1.95 5.18
C GLU A 10 -1.35 2.85 3.96
N LEU A 11 -2.45 3.20 3.30
CA LEU A 11 -2.41 4.12 2.17
C LEU A 11 -2.25 5.54 2.69
N ILE A 12 -1.17 6.21 2.28
CA ILE A 12 -0.88 7.57 2.73
C ILE A 12 -1.03 8.61 1.65
N LEU A 13 -0.94 8.24 0.38
CA LEU A 13 -1.02 9.18 -0.73
C LEU A 13 -1.43 8.47 -2.00
N GLU A 14 -2.28 9.13 -2.78
CA GLU A 14 -2.63 8.69 -4.14
C GLU A 14 -2.20 9.78 -5.11
N ASP A 15 -1.51 9.41 -6.17
CA ASP A 15 -1.07 10.33 -7.21
C ASP A 15 -1.37 9.72 -8.57
N GLY A 16 -2.48 10.15 -9.18
CA GLY A 16 -2.93 9.58 -10.44
C GLY A 16 -3.26 8.10 -10.28
N ASP A 17 -2.53 7.26 -10.98
CA ASP A 17 -2.71 5.81 -10.93
C ASP A 17 -1.79 5.12 -9.93
N ILE A 18 -1.00 5.90 -9.20
CA ILE A 18 -0.01 5.37 -8.26
C ILE A 18 -0.48 5.58 -6.83
N ALA A 19 -0.32 4.55 -6.02
CA ALA A 19 -0.60 4.61 -4.59
C ALA A 19 0.71 4.50 -3.82
N VAL A 20 0.85 5.33 -2.78
CA VAL A 20 2.00 5.28 -1.87
C VAL A 20 1.49 4.76 -0.53
N LEU A 21 2.14 3.71 -0.04
CA LEU A 21 1.76 3.07 1.19
C LEU A 21 2.90 3.11 2.20
N SER A 22 2.56 2.96 3.46
CA SER A 22 3.55 2.89 4.53
C SER A 22 3.34 1.60 5.32
N ASN A 23 4.42 0.87 5.55
CA ASN A 23 4.40 -0.30 6.41
C ASN A 23 4.15 0.17 7.84
N ILE A 24 3.11 -0.34 8.46
CA ILE A 24 2.70 0.14 9.79
C ILE A 24 3.64 -0.32 10.91
N VAL A 25 4.52 -1.27 10.63
CA VAL A 25 5.48 -1.77 11.61
C VAL A 25 6.86 -1.12 11.42
N THR A 26 7.37 -1.12 10.18
CA THR A 26 8.72 -0.63 9.91
C THR A 26 8.75 0.82 9.47
N GLY A 27 7.65 1.34 8.94
CA GLY A 27 7.58 2.68 8.38
C GLY A 27 8.11 2.79 6.97
N GLU A 28 8.48 1.69 6.35
CA GLU A 28 8.98 1.71 4.99
C GLU A 28 7.89 2.07 4.00
N SER A 29 8.26 2.81 2.96
CA SER A 29 7.33 3.22 1.90
C SER A 29 7.30 2.19 0.78
N LEU A 30 6.11 2.00 0.23
CA LEU A 30 5.91 1.12 -0.91
C LEU A 30 5.01 1.84 -1.91
N THR A 31 5.42 1.82 -3.19
CA THR A 31 4.59 2.38 -4.26
C THR A 31 4.12 1.27 -5.17
N MET A 32 2.86 1.37 -5.61
CA MET A 32 2.32 0.42 -6.56
C MET A 32 1.18 1.04 -7.36
N ASP A 33 0.81 0.38 -8.44
CA ASP A 33 -0.35 0.76 -9.22
C ASP A 33 -1.61 0.60 -8.38
N ILE A 34 -2.48 1.61 -8.43
CA ILE A 34 -3.68 1.61 -7.60
C ILE A 34 -4.62 0.44 -7.93
N LYS A 35 -4.61 -0.01 -9.18
CA LYS A 35 -5.43 -1.15 -9.58
C LYS A 35 -4.93 -2.45 -8.95
N GLU A 36 -3.63 -2.60 -8.82
CA GLU A 36 -3.06 -3.75 -8.14
C GLU A 36 -3.33 -3.70 -6.64
N LEU A 37 -3.34 -2.50 -6.09
CA LEU A 37 -3.56 -2.33 -4.66
C LEU A 37 -4.88 -2.96 -4.19
N TRP A 38 -5.93 -2.84 -4.99
CA TRP A 38 -7.23 -3.38 -4.61
C TRP A 38 -7.26 -4.90 -4.52
N ASN A 39 -6.26 -5.59 -5.10
CA ASN A 39 -6.13 -7.04 -4.96
C ASN A 39 -5.67 -7.44 -3.56
N TYR A 40 -5.12 -6.50 -2.81
CA TYR A 40 -4.61 -6.73 -1.46
C TYR A 40 -5.50 -6.15 -0.37
N ALA A 41 -6.63 -5.59 -0.75
CA ALA A 41 -7.56 -5.02 0.22
C ALA A 41 -8.11 -6.12 1.13
N VAL A 42 -8.10 -5.84 2.40
CA VAL A 42 -8.54 -6.79 3.42
C VAL A 42 -9.83 -6.31 4.06
#